data_23b20fcd5854dce406d68ed2bec1d105
#
_entry.id   23b20fcd5854dce406d68ed2bec1d105
#
_cell.length_a   1.000
_cell.length_b   1.000
_cell.length_c   1.000
_cell.angle_alpha   90.00
_cell.angle_beta   90.00
_cell.angle_gamma   90.00
#
_symmetry.space_group_name_H-M   'P 1'
#
loop_
_entity.id
_entity.type
_entity.pdbx_description
1 polymer ?
#
loop_
_entity_poly.entity_id
_entity_poly.type
_entity_poly.pdbx_seq_one_letter_code
_entity_poly.pdbx_strand_id
1 'polypeptide(L)'
;STLGAYLVKKKKRVLIIDSDPQGNLTQSMGINPDDVKTLDLVFDGKCDLSDIIVKTTIGDLCPCSLSLSDADRRYTQYKAYNMLSSALKKVSDQYDYCVIDSPPSLGILSLNDLIASDYVVVPVNAASFSIQGIKALTEIINEIKDENPNIKISGLLITRYNKRTKLSKDVLEVLDDIAKKIDTKVFEAKIRQGVAIEVSQADEKDLFSSAPKSS
;
A
#
# COMPACT_ATOMS: atom_id res chain seq x y z
N SER A 1 2.74 8.26 1.94
CA SER A 1 1.37 7.91 1.59
C SER A 1 0.39 9.05 1.92
N THR A 2 -0.35 9.54 0.93
CA THR A 2 -1.37 10.60 1.10
C THR A 2 -2.48 10.16 2.09
N LEU A 3 -2.84 8.87 2.09
CA LEU A 3 -3.82 8.34 3.03
C LEU A 3 -3.32 8.44 4.47
N GLY A 4 -2.06 8.07 4.72
CA GLY A 4 -1.44 8.19 6.04
C GLY A 4 -1.45 9.64 6.54
N ALA A 5 -0.99 10.59 5.73
CA ALA A 5 -1.01 12.01 6.05
C ALA A 5 -2.42 12.54 6.37
N TYR A 6 -3.44 12.10 5.61
CA TYR A 6 -4.84 12.46 5.89
C TYR A 6 -5.31 11.94 7.25
N LEU A 7 -5.00 10.70 7.59
CA LEU A 7 -5.39 10.10 8.87
C LEU A 7 -4.70 10.81 10.04
N VAL A 8 -3.42 11.16 9.93
CA VAL A 8 -2.70 11.97 10.93
C VAL A 8 -3.36 13.35 11.09
N LYS A 9 -3.74 14.00 9.99
CA LYS A 9 -4.50 15.27 10.04
C LYS A 9 -5.85 15.10 10.76
N LYS A 10 -6.42 13.90 10.75
CA LYS A 10 -7.61 13.53 11.54
C LYS A 10 -7.28 13.09 12.98
N LYS A 11 -6.06 13.38 13.46
CA LYS A 11 -5.56 13.06 14.81
C LYS A 11 -5.55 11.57 15.14
N LYS A 12 -5.33 10.72 14.13
CA LYS A 12 -5.15 9.28 14.29
C LYS A 12 -3.67 8.95 14.44
N ARG A 13 -3.37 7.95 15.26
CA ARG A 13 -2.04 7.35 15.36
C ARG A 13 -1.89 6.40 14.17
N VAL A 14 -0.93 6.66 13.29
CA VAL A 14 -0.81 5.96 12.01
C VAL A 14 0.59 5.38 11.88
N LEU A 15 0.63 4.07 11.64
CA LEU A 15 1.82 3.39 11.15
C LEU A 15 1.73 3.30 9.62
N ILE A 16 2.80 3.64 8.94
CA ILE A 16 2.94 3.48 7.49
C ILE A 16 4.04 2.45 7.27
N ILE A 17 3.80 1.45 6.46
CA ILE A 17 4.78 0.43 6.11
C ILE A 17 5.06 0.54 4.62
N ASP A 18 6.31 0.76 4.27
CA ASP A 18 6.80 0.58 2.91
C ASP A 18 7.22 -0.90 2.77
N SER A 19 6.56 -1.63 1.90
CA SER A 19 6.85 -3.05 1.62
C SER A 19 7.41 -3.26 0.21
N ASP A 20 7.52 -2.17 -0.59
CA ASP A 20 8.14 -2.23 -1.90
C ASP A 20 9.67 -2.14 -1.77
N PRO A 21 10.44 -3.14 -2.27
CA PRO A 21 11.89 -3.09 -2.27
C PRO A 21 12.49 -1.86 -2.96
N GLN A 22 11.74 -1.20 -3.85
CA GLN A 22 12.19 0.05 -4.47
C GLN A 22 12.30 1.21 -3.46
N GLY A 23 11.63 1.12 -2.30
CA GLY A 23 11.72 2.11 -1.23
C GLY A 23 11.20 3.51 -1.61
N ASN A 24 10.34 3.59 -2.62
CA ASN A 24 9.85 4.87 -3.14
C ASN A 24 9.07 5.67 -2.08
N LEU A 25 8.28 4.99 -1.26
CA LEU A 25 7.56 5.63 -0.16
C LEU A 25 8.55 6.12 0.91
N THR A 26 9.52 5.29 1.29
CA THR A 26 10.58 5.62 2.25
C THR A 26 11.31 6.90 1.84
N GLN A 27 11.80 6.95 0.60
CA GLN A 27 12.49 8.12 0.06
C GLN A 27 11.58 9.35 -0.04
N SER A 28 10.32 9.17 -0.47
CA SER A 28 9.35 10.28 -0.55
C SER A 28 8.98 10.89 0.81
N MET A 29 9.31 10.20 1.90
CA MET A 29 9.16 10.70 3.26
C MET A 29 10.46 11.31 3.82
N GLY A 30 11.47 11.54 2.95
CA GLY A 30 12.76 12.13 3.30
C GLY A 30 13.69 11.20 4.08
N ILE A 31 13.46 9.89 4.05
CA ILE A 31 14.27 8.89 4.74
C ILE A 31 15.20 8.19 3.73
N ASN A 32 16.51 8.26 3.99
CA ASN A 32 17.47 7.46 3.24
C ASN A 32 17.52 6.05 3.86
N PRO A 33 17.17 4.99 3.12
CA PRO A 33 17.15 3.62 3.66
C PRO A 33 18.54 3.12 4.10
N ASP A 34 19.63 3.70 3.62
CA ASP A 34 20.99 3.31 4.01
C ASP A 34 21.37 3.81 5.41
N ASP A 35 20.66 4.82 5.94
CA ASP A 35 20.96 5.45 7.22
C ASP A 35 20.10 4.88 8.38
N VAL A 36 19.16 3.99 8.07
CA VAL A 36 18.18 3.46 9.05
C VAL A 36 18.07 1.94 8.95
N LYS A 37 17.53 1.32 10.00
CA LYS A 37 17.12 -0.09 9.93
C LYS A 37 15.87 -0.23 9.07
N THR A 38 15.80 -1.26 8.23
CA THR A 38 14.71 -1.49 7.27
C THR A 38 14.01 -2.83 7.48
N LEU A 39 12.86 -3.02 6.85
CA LEU A 39 11.93 -4.13 7.04
C LEU A 39 12.57 -5.52 6.83
N ASP A 40 13.62 -5.63 6.01
CA ASP A 40 14.38 -6.85 5.80
C ASP A 40 14.98 -7.42 7.10
N LEU A 41 15.42 -6.56 8.02
CA LEU A 41 15.96 -7.01 9.32
C LEU A 41 14.88 -7.66 10.18
N VAL A 42 13.64 -7.20 10.10
CA VAL A 42 12.50 -7.81 10.79
C VAL A 42 12.17 -9.16 10.17
N PHE A 43 12.14 -9.25 8.84
CA PHE A 43 11.89 -10.50 8.10
C PHE A 43 12.99 -11.52 8.32
N ASP A 44 14.25 -11.09 8.50
CA ASP A 44 15.38 -11.95 8.87
C ASP A 44 15.37 -12.37 10.37
N GLY A 45 14.43 -11.84 11.17
CA GLY A 45 14.38 -12.09 12.61
C GLY A 45 15.53 -11.46 13.40
N LYS A 46 16.18 -10.43 12.86
CA LYS A 46 17.33 -9.74 13.47
C LYS A 46 16.91 -8.65 14.46
N CYS A 47 15.69 -8.14 14.34
CA CYS A 47 15.13 -7.15 15.25
C CYS A 47 13.60 -7.20 15.23
N ASP A 48 12.96 -6.53 16.19
CA ASP A 48 11.50 -6.34 16.21
C ASP A 48 11.08 -5.17 15.32
N LEU A 49 9.78 -5.14 14.93
CA LEU A 49 9.23 -4.07 14.11
C LEU A 49 9.38 -2.70 14.79
N SER A 50 9.26 -2.66 16.12
CA SER A 50 9.45 -1.44 16.92
C SER A 50 10.85 -0.81 16.77
N ASP A 51 11.86 -1.63 16.46
CA ASP A 51 13.25 -1.18 16.38
C ASP A 51 13.58 -0.43 15.09
N ILE A 52 12.71 -0.55 14.10
CA ILE A 52 12.88 0.08 12.78
C ILE A 52 11.93 1.24 12.53
N ILE A 53 10.99 1.51 13.44
CA ILE A 53 10.01 2.59 13.28
C ILE A 53 10.69 3.96 13.37
N VAL A 54 10.56 4.74 12.32
CA VAL A 54 11.02 6.13 12.21
C VAL A 54 9.85 7.07 12.40
N LYS A 55 9.97 8.02 13.33
CA LYS A 55 8.94 9.04 13.57
C LYS A 55 8.98 10.10 12.48
N THR A 56 7.83 10.38 11.87
CA THR A 56 7.70 11.44 10.87
C THR A 56 6.48 12.33 11.12
N THR A 57 6.37 13.42 10.40
CA THR A 57 5.25 14.39 10.55
C THR A 57 3.94 13.89 9.96
N ILE A 58 3.98 12.86 9.10
CA ILE A 58 2.82 12.33 8.38
C ILE A 58 2.45 10.90 8.78
N GLY A 59 2.98 10.44 9.90
CA GLY A 59 2.82 9.10 10.48
C GLY A 59 4.16 8.46 10.78
N ASP A 60 4.15 7.43 11.60
CA ASP A 60 5.34 6.64 11.87
C ASP A 60 5.61 5.72 10.68
N LEU A 61 6.88 5.62 10.24
CA LEU A 61 7.26 4.83 9.07
C LEU A 61 8.06 3.59 9.46
N CYS A 62 7.68 2.44 8.90
CA CYS A 62 8.58 1.29 8.75
C CYS A 62 9.21 1.36 7.36
N PRO A 63 10.50 1.69 7.25
CA PRO A 63 11.15 1.88 5.96
C PRO A 63 11.53 0.55 5.30
N CYS A 64 11.62 0.57 3.97
CA CYS A 64 12.08 -0.54 3.14
C CYS A 64 13.35 -0.17 2.37
N SER A 65 14.07 -1.19 1.93
CA SER A 65 15.25 -1.05 1.10
C SER A 65 15.33 -2.15 0.02
N LEU A 66 16.24 -1.98 -0.92
CA LEU A 66 16.53 -2.99 -1.95
C LEU A 66 16.95 -4.35 -1.40
N SER A 67 17.28 -4.44 -0.12
CA SER A 67 17.60 -5.71 0.55
C SER A 67 16.46 -6.74 0.52
N LEU A 68 15.20 -6.30 0.27
CA LEU A 68 14.04 -7.18 0.08
C LEU A 68 13.80 -7.58 -1.38
N SER A 69 14.60 -7.16 -2.34
CA SER A 69 14.39 -7.47 -3.76
C SER A 69 14.46 -8.96 -4.11
N ASP A 70 15.13 -9.76 -3.29
CA ASP A 70 15.23 -11.22 -3.45
C ASP A 70 14.36 -12.00 -2.45
N ALA A 71 13.34 -11.35 -1.86
CA ALA A 71 12.48 -11.92 -0.83
C ALA A 71 11.81 -13.23 -1.27
N ASP A 72 11.32 -13.32 -2.49
CA ASP A 72 10.70 -14.53 -3.03
C ASP A 72 11.66 -15.73 -3.05
N ARG A 73 12.96 -15.51 -3.21
CA ARG A 73 13.97 -16.54 -3.16
C ARG A 73 14.38 -16.89 -1.72
N ARG A 74 14.43 -15.91 -0.82
CA ARG A 74 14.90 -16.08 0.57
C ARG A 74 13.83 -16.69 1.47
N TYR A 75 12.58 -16.32 1.30
CA TYR A 75 11.48 -16.66 2.20
C TYR A 75 10.52 -17.67 1.56
N THR A 76 10.97 -18.92 1.38
CA THR A 76 10.20 -19.97 0.70
C THR A 76 9.41 -20.88 1.64
N GLN A 77 9.61 -20.77 2.96
CA GLN A 77 8.94 -21.61 3.95
C GLN A 77 7.52 -21.09 4.23
N TYR A 78 6.59 -21.99 4.57
CA TYR A 78 5.20 -21.64 4.90
C TYR A 78 5.09 -20.58 5.99
N LYS A 79 5.96 -20.62 7.02
CA LYS A 79 6.02 -19.61 8.08
C LYS A 79 6.32 -18.18 7.58
N ALA A 80 6.91 -18.09 6.40
CA ALA A 80 7.25 -16.78 5.82
C ALA A 80 6.04 -15.95 5.39
N TYR A 81 4.87 -16.57 5.22
CA TYR A 81 3.65 -15.84 4.86
C TYR A 81 3.08 -14.96 5.98
N ASN A 82 3.43 -15.25 7.24
CA ASN A 82 2.89 -14.57 8.44
C ASN A 82 3.91 -13.66 9.14
N MET A 83 5.06 -13.35 8.51
CA MET A 83 6.12 -12.55 9.15
C MET A 83 5.64 -11.16 9.53
N LEU A 84 5.03 -10.43 8.58
CA LEU A 84 4.53 -9.07 8.81
C LEU A 84 3.38 -9.06 9.82
N SER A 85 2.40 -9.95 9.68
CA SER A 85 1.27 -10.08 10.61
C SER A 85 1.75 -10.34 12.04
N SER A 86 2.73 -11.23 12.21
CA SER A 86 3.32 -11.55 13.51
C SER A 86 4.08 -10.37 14.11
N ALA A 87 4.82 -9.62 13.29
CA ALA A 87 5.55 -8.44 13.72
C ALA A 87 4.61 -7.28 14.12
N LEU A 88 3.54 -7.05 13.34
CA LEU A 88 2.54 -6.02 13.59
C LEU A 88 1.78 -6.24 14.90
N LYS A 89 1.48 -7.48 15.28
CA LYS A 89 0.81 -7.80 16.57
C LYS A 89 1.52 -7.23 17.77
N LYS A 90 2.86 -7.06 17.71
CA LYS A 90 3.67 -6.53 18.83
C LYS A 90 3.55 -5.02 19.03
N VAL A 91 3.03 -4.30 18.05
CA VAL A 91 2.94 -2.82 18.06
C VAL A 91 1.52 -2.31 17.79
N SER A 92 0.56 -3.19 17.53
CA SER A 92 -0.80 -2.85 17.06
C SER A 92 -1.58 -1.97 18.04
N ASP A 93 -1.35 -2.06 19.34
CA ASP A 93 -1.99 -1.25 20.39
C ASP A 93 -1.55 0.22 20.37
N GLN A 94 -0.44 0.52 19.72
CA GLN A 94 0.12 1.87 19.61
C GLN A 94 -0.53 2.69 18.49
N TYR A 95 -1.24 2.03 17.55
CA TYR A 95 -1.75 2.67 16.34
C TYR A 95 -3.25 2.43 16.17
N ASP A 96 -3.93 3.43 15.60
CA ASP A 96 -5.34 3.33 15.22
C ASP A 96 -5.49 2.80 13.79
N TYR A 97 -4.48 3.03 12.96
CA TYR A 97 -4.41 2.56 11.55
C TYR A 97 -2.98 2.15 11.18
N CYS A 98 -2.89 1.10 10.37
CA CYS A 98 -1.69 0.74 9.63
C CYS A 98 -1.99 0.86 8.13
N VAL A 99 -1.14 1.56 7.39
CA VAL A 99 -1.23 1.71 5.93
C VAL A 99 -0.01 1.04 5.31
N ILE A 100 -0.23 -0.02 4.56
CA ILE A 100 0.83 -0.79 3.90
C ILE A 100 0.89 -0.39 2.42
N ASP A 101 2.05 0.00 1.94
CA ASP A 101 2.34 0.28 0.53
C ASP A 101 3.04 -0.95 -0.07
N SER A 102 2.26 -1.74 -0.81
CA SER A 102 2.67 -3.04 -1.32
C SER A 102 3.40 -2.93 -2.66
N PRO A 103 4.35 -3.84 -2.96
CA PRO A 103 4.99 -3.89 -4.27
C PRO A 103 3.98 -4.24 -5.39
N PRO A 104 4.30 -3.94 -6.66
CA PRO A 104 3.41 -4.26 -7.78
C PRO A 104 3.37 -5.75 -8.13
N SER A 105 4.32 -6.54 -7.64
CA SER A 105 4.37 -8.00 -7.85
C SER A 105 3.50 -8.75 -6.84
N LEU A 106 2.93 -9.88 -7.23
CA LEU A 106 2.16 -10.75 -6.34
C LEU A 106 3.04 -11.87 -5.75
N GLY A 107 4.17 -11.48 -5.16
CA GLY A 107 5.13 -12.37 -4.50
C GLY A 107 4.93 -12.47 -2.99
N ILE A 108 5.95 -13.00 -2.29
CA ILE A 108 5.92 -13.24 -0.84
C ILE A 108 5.66 -11.97 -0.03
N LEU A 109 6.14 -10.79 -0.47
CA LEU A 109 5.90 -9.52 0.19
C LEU A 109 4.43 -9.15 0.13
N SER A 110 3.81 -9.19 -1.07
CA SER A 110 2.38 -8.93 -1.22
C SER A 110 1.50 -9.92 -0.45
N LEU A 111 1.90 -11.20 -0.36
CA LEU A 111 1.20 -12.17 0.48
C LEU A 111 1.27 -11.79 1.96
N ASN A 112 2.43 -11.37 2.48
CA ASN A 112 2.57 -10.86 3.84
C ASN A 112 1.70 -9.65 4.09
N ASP A 113 1.66 -8.70 3.15
CA ASP A 113 0.84 -7.49 3.23
C ASP A 113 -0.65 -7.81 3.30
N LEU A 114 -1.12 -8.72 2.44
CA LEU A 114 -2.53 -9.15 2.39
C LEU A 114 -2.92 -9.92 3.66
N ILE A 115 -2.08 -10.83 4.14
CA ILE A 115 -2.35 -11.59 5.37
C ILE A 115 -2.36 -10.67 6.60
N ALA A 116 -1.59 -9.60 6.59
CA ALA A 116 -1.53 -8.61 7.67
C ALA A 116 -2.63 -7.55 7.60
N SER A 117 -3.44 -7.51 6.55
CA SER A 117 -4.40 -6.44 6.28
C SER A 117 -5.85 -6.86 6.57
N ASP A 118 -6.67 -5.94 7.08
CA ASP A 118 -8.12 -6.09 7.17
C ASP A 118 -8.80 -5.70 5.85
N TYR A 119 -8.27 -4.68 5.18
CA TYR A 119 -8.85 -4.07 3.99
C TYR A 119 -7.83 -3.84 2.89
N VAL A 120 -8.25 -4.10 1.65
CA VAL A 120 -7.46 -3.83 0.45
C VAL A 120 -8.13 -2.72 -0.37
N VAL A 121 -7.38 -1.68 -0.70
CA VAL A 121 -7.75 -0.68 -1.70
C VAL A 121 -6.96 -0.97 -2.96
N VAL A 122 -7.64 -1.19 -4.09
CA VAL A 122 -6.99 -1.52 -5.35
C VAL A 122 -6.90 -0.28 -6.24
N PRO A 123 -5.73 0.35 -6.39
CA PRO A 123 -5.56 1.47 -7.32
C PRO A 123 -5.60 0.97 -8.76
N VAL A 124 -6.46 1.58 -9.57
CA VAL A 124 -6.62 1.23 -10.99
C VAL A 124 -6.27 2.44 -11.85
N ASN A 125 -5.22 2.32 -12.64
CA ASN A 125 -4.86 3.34 -13.61
C ASN A 125 -5.75 3.20 -14.86
N ALA A 126 -6.61 4.19 -15.12
CA ALA A 126 -7.53 4.16 -16.24
C ALA A 126 -6.84 4.07 -17.63
N ALA A 127 -5.57 4.50 -17.74
CA ALA A 127 -4.83 4.47 -19.00
C ALA A 127 -4.15 3.12 -19.28
N SER A 128 -3.82 2.34 -18.23
CA SER A 128 -3.11 1.05 -18.33
C SER A 128 -3.83 -0.06 -17.54
N PHE A 129 -5.15 -0.03 -17.54
CA PHE A 129 -5.99 -0.96 -16.80
C PHE A 129 -5.82 -2.40 -17.30
N SER A 130 -5.66 -3.34 -16.37
CA SER A 130 -5.61 -4.78 -16.63
C SER A 130 -6.66 -5.53 -15.83
N ILE A 131 -7.63 -6.12 -16.53
CA ILE A 131 -8.62 -7.03 -15.93
C ILE A 131 -7.91 -8.24 -15.30
N GLN A 132 -6.86 -8.73 -15.95
CA GLN A 132 -6.09 -9.89 -15.48
C GLN A 132 -5.43 -9.63 -14.12
N GLY A 133 -4.92 -8.41 -13.89
CA GLY A 133 -4.32 -8.03 -12.60
C GLY A 133 -5.33 -8.07 -11.45
N ILE A 134 -6.56 -7.57 -11.66
CA ILE A 134 -7.62 -7.63 -10.63
C ILE A 134 -8.05 -9.09 -10.39
N LYS A 135 -8.16 -9.88 -11.45
CA LYS A 135 -8.51 -11.30 -11.35
C LYS A 135 -7.45 -12.07 -10.55
N ALA A 136 -6.17 -11.92 -10.87
CA ALA A 136 -5.07 -12.55 -10.14
C ALA A 136 -5.05 -12.15 -8.66
N LEU A 137 -5.24 -10.85 -8.35
CA LEU A 137 -5.35 -10.39 -6.96
C LEU A 137 -6.54 -11.05 -6.24
N THR A 138 -7.70 -11.17 -6.89
CA THR A 138 -8.88 -11.80 -6.29
C THR A 138 -8.65 -13.29 -6.03
N GLU A 139 -7.99 -14.00 -6.92
CA GLU A 139 -7.60 -15.40 -6.75
C GLU A 139 -6.70 -15.57 -5.53
N ILE A 140 -5.65 -14.75 -5.41
CA ILE A 140 -4.75 -14.75 -4.24
C ILE A 140 -5.50 -14.44 -2.94
N ILE A 141 -6.38 -13.42 -2.93
CA ILE A 141 -7.18 -13.11 -1.74
C ILE A 141 -8.06 -14.30 -1.34
N ASN A 142 -8.59 -15.06 -2.28
CA ASN A 142 -9.34 -16.27 -1.98
C ASN A 142 -8.47 -17.39 -1.43
N GLU A 143 -7.24 -17.54 -1.94
CA GLU A 143 -6.28 -18.55 -1.46
C GLU A 143 -5.82 -18.29 -0.02
N ILE A 144 -5.66 -17.02 0.37
CA ILE A 144 -5.21 -16.66 1.73
C ILE A 144 -6.33 -16.58 2.77
N LYS A 145 -7.58 -16.90 2.40
CA LYS A 145 -8.72 -16.83 3.35
C LYS A 145 -8.58 -17.75 4.56
N ASP A 146 -7.84 -18.82 4.43
CA ASP A 146 -7.56 -19.71 5.58
C ASP A 146 -6.63 -19.02 6.59
N GLU A 147 -5.71 -18.18 6.14
CA GLU A 147 -4.77 -17.41 6.97
C GLU A 147 -5.37 -16.08 7.46
N ASN A 148 -6.19 -15.43 6.63
CA ASN A 148 -6.87 -14.17 6.94
C ASN A 148 -8.34 -14.21 6.45
N PRO A 149 -9.26 -14.80 7.24
CA PRO A 149 -10.67 -14.95 6.83
C PRO A 149 -11.43 -13.62 6.74
N ASN A 150 -10.92 -12.56 7.36
CA ASN A 150 -11.60 -11.27 7.45
C ASN A 150 -11.19 -10.27 6.36
N ILE A 151 -10.19 -10.59 5.55
CA ILE A 151 -9.72 -9.68 4.50
C ILE A 151 -10.82 -9.33 3.49
N LYS A 152 -10.94 -8.05 3.17
CA LYS A 152 -11.94 -7.53 2.22
C LYS A 152 -11.34 -6.55 1.23
N ILE A 153 -11.75 -6.64 -0.03
CA ILE A 153 -11.50 -5.58 -1.00
C ILE A 153 -12.49 -4.44 -0.73
N SER A 154 -12.02 -3.33 -0.17
CA SER A 154 -12.84 -2.15 0.14
C SER A 154 -13.36 -1.46 -1.10
N GLY A 155 -12.62 -1.52 -2.21
CA GLY A 155 -13.01 -0.94 -3.47
C GLY A 155 -11.87 -0.75 -4.45
N LEU A 156 -12.25 -0.47 -5.69
CA LEU A 156 -11.37 -0.10 -6.79
C LEU A 156 -11.26 1.42 -6.85
N LEU A 157 -10.05 1.97 -6.70
CA LEU A 157 -9.79 3.40 -6.72
C LEU A 157 -9.20 3.82 -8.05
N ILE A 158 -9.94 4.59 -8.84
CA ILE A 158 -9.46 5.06 -10.12
C ILE A 158 -8.42 6.16 -9.94
N THR A 159 -7.25 5.95 -10.52
CA THR A 159 -6.14 6.89 -10.52
C THR A 159 -5.85 7.41 -11.93
N ARG A 160 -5.13 8.53 -12.03
CA ARG A 160 -4.83 9.22 -13.30
C ARG A 160 -6.09 9.47 -14.15
N TYR A 161 -7.20 9.75 -13.49
CA TYR A 161 -8.49 9.95 -14.15
C TYR A 161 -8.52 11.24 -14.96
N ASN A 162 -8.96 11.13 -16.22
CA ASN A 162 -9.20 12.28 -17.09
C ASN A 162 -10.64 12.25 -17.63
N LYS A 163 -11.48 13.18 -17.16
CA LYS A 163 -12.90 13.29 -17.58
C LYS A 163 -13.12 13.45 -19.08
N ARG A 164 -12.11 13.96 -19.80
CA ARG A 164 -12.23 14.34 -21.24
C ARG A 164 -12.02 13.15 -22.17
N THR A 165 -11.50 12.03 -21.69
CA THR A 165 -11.22 10.87 -22.53
C THR A 165 -12.39 9.89 -22.55
N LYS A 166 -12.76 9.41 -23.75
CA LYS A 166 -13.76 8.35 -23.92
C LYS A 166 -13.32 7.07 -23.18
N LEU A 167 -12.04 6.75 -23.24
CA LEU A 167 -11.42 5.62 -22.55
C LEU A 167 -11.77 5.57 -21.06
N SER A 168 -11.78 6.72 -20.37
CA SER A 168 -12.11 6.77 -18.95
C SER A 168 -13.57 6.39 -18.63
N LYS A 169 -14.50 6.58 -19.58
CA LYS A 169 -15.90 6.17 -19.42
C LYS A 169 -16.07 4.67 -19.65
N ASP A 170 -15.47 4.16 -20.73
CA ASP A 170 -15.54 2.74 -21.09
C ASP A 170 -14.91 1.87 -19.99
N VAL A 171 -13.80 2.32 -19.39
CA VAL A 171 -13.14 1.65 -18.25
C VAL A 171 -14.03 1.64 -17.01
N LEU A 172 -14.80 2.70 -16.73
CA LEU A 172 -15.71 2.75 -15.58
C LEU A 172 -16.77 1.66 -15.65
N GLU A 173 -17.43 1.49 -16.80
CA GLU A 173 -18.48 0.47 -16.99
C GLU A 173 -17.90 -0.94 -16.76
N VAL A 174 -16.72 -1.22 -17.32
CA VAL A 174 -16.04 -2.51 -17.11
C VAL A 174 -15.67 -2.73 -15.66
N LEU A 175 -15.18 -1.69 -14.96
CA LEU A 175 -14.80 -1.79 -13.55
C LEU A 175 -16.01 -2.00 -12.64
N ASP A 176 -17.15 -1.39 -12.93
CA ASP A 176 -18.39 -1.61 -12.17
C ASP A 176 -18.88 -3.06 -12.29
N ASP A 177 -18.77 -3.65 -13.48
CA ASP A 177 -19.10 -5.06 -13.68
C ASP A 177 -18.15 -6.03 -12.98
N ILE A 178 -16.85 -5.69 -12.98
CA ILE A 178 -15.84 -6.47 -12.24
C ILE A 178 -16.11 -6.36 -10.74
N ALA A 179 -16.32 -5.15 -10.22
CA ALA A 179 -16.56 -4.89 -8.81
C ALA A 179 -17.75 -5.70 -8.29
N LYS A 180 -18.85 -5.76 -9.05
CA LYS A 180 -20.01 -6.61 -8.72
C LYS A 180 -19.64 -8.11 -8.63
N LYS A 181 -18.80 -8.60 -9.56
CA LYS A 181 -18.40 -10.02 -9.61
C LYS A 181 -17.53 -10.45 -8.44
N ILE A 182 -16.72 -9.52 -7.90
CA ILE A 182 -15.82 -9.79 -6.78
C ILE A 182 -16.33 -9.23 -5.45
N ASP A 183 -17.62 -8.93 -5.36
CA ASP A 183 -18.31 -8.41 -4.16
C ASP A 183 -17.64 -7.17 -3.57
N THR A 184 -17.38 -6.17 -4.43
CA THR A 184 -16.81 -4.89 -4.03
C THR A 184 -17.45 -3.73 -4.80
N LYS A 185 -16.88 -2.55 -4.71
CA LYS A 185 -17.36 -1.33 -5.38
C LYS A 185 -16.23 -0.57 -6.08
N VAL A 186 -16.58 0.23 -7.05
CA VAL A 186 -15.73 1.33 -7.53
C VAL A 186 -15.95 2.53 -6.62
N PHE A 187 -14.90 3.13 -6.09
CA PHE A 187 -15.04 4.34 -5.27
C PHE A 187 -15.55 5.51 -6.11
N GLU A 188 -16.47 6.31 -5.56
CA GLU A 188 -16.94 7.55 -6.21
C GLU A 188 -15.79 8.55 -6.38
N ALA A 189 -14.93 8.66 -5.37
CA ALA A 189 -13.72 9.45 -5.43
C ALA A 189 -12.76 8.91 -6.50
N LYS A 190 -12.19 9.82 -7.29
CA LYS A 190 -11.22 9.50 -8.34
C LYS A 190 -10.01 10.41 -8.20
N ILE A 191 -8.83 9.84 -8.28
CA ILE A 191 -7.59 10.62 -8.26
C ILE A 191 -7.31 11.08 -9.69
N ARG A 192 -7.39 12.40 -9.90
CA ARG A 192 -7.12 13.00 -11.22
C ARG A 192 -5.62 12.95 -11.52
N GLN A 193 -5.30 12.91 -12.80
CA GLN A 193 -3.95 13.21 -13.24
C GLN A 193 -3.66 14.69 -12.96
N GLY A 194 -2.55 14.98 -12.28
CA GLY A 194 -2.19 16.38 -11.97
C GLY A 194 -0.72 16.52 -11.62
N VAL A 195 -0.10 17.58 -12.11
CA VAL A 195 1.30 17.94 -11.86
C VAL A 195 1.58 18.13 -10.35
N ALA A 196 0.58 18.54 -9.58
CA ALA A 196 0.71 18.75 -8.13
C ALA A 196 1.17 17.49 -7.38
N ILE A 197 0.77 16.30 -7.83
CA ILE A 197 1.19 15.03 -7.21
C ILE A 197 2.67 14.77 -7.51
N GLU A 198 3.10 14.99 -8.75
CA GLU A 198 4.49 14.80 -9.19
C GLU A 198 5.43 15.80 -8.48
N VAL A 199 5.01 17.06 -8.36
CA VAL A 199 5.76 18.10 -7.65
C VAL A 199 5.85 17.79 -6.14
N SER A 200 4.77 17.36 -5.50
CA SER A 200 4.80 17.02 -4.08
C SER A 200 5.75 15.86 -3.77
N GLN A 201 5.84 14.88 -4.67
CA GLN A 201 6.80 13.78 -4.55
C GLN A 201 8.25 14.26 -4.72
N ALA A 202 8.51 15.11 -5.71
CA ALA A 202 9.85 15.68 -5.94
C ALA A 202 10.31 16.59 -4.79
N ASP A 203 9.38 17.27 -4.14
CA ASP A 203 9.67 18.16 -2.99
C ASP A 203 9.71 17.43 -1.64
N GLU A 204 9.50 16.11 -1.62
CA GLU A 204 9.42 15.27 -0.40
C GLU A 204 8.38 15.80 0.61
N LYS A 205 7.29 16.38 0.12
CA LYS A 205 6.21 16.96 0.92
C LYS A 205 4.90 16.21 0.71
N ASP A 206 4.07 16.18 1.75
CA ASP A 206 2.73 15.67 1.59
C ASP A 206 1.86 16.60 0.70
N LEU A 207 0.91 16.00 -0.03
CA LEU A 207 0.06 16.72 -0.98
C LEU A 207 -0.80 17.81 -0.32
N PHE A 208 -1.21 17.64 0.94
CA PHE A 208 -2.03 18.62 1.65
C PHE A 208 -1.25 19.86 2.05
N SER A 209 0.06 19.72 2.29
CA SER A 209 0.96 20.86 2.59
C SER A 209 1.44 21.55 1.32
N SER A 210 1.79 20.79 0.27
CA SER A 210 2.35 21.33 -0.97
C SER A 210 1.29 21.91 -1.90
N ALA A 211 0.07 21.32 -1.95
CA ALA A 211 -0.98 21.72 -2.86
C ALA A 211 -2.38 21.64 -2.22
N PRO A 212 -2.67 22.45 -1.18
CA PRO A 212 -3.92 22.36 -0.40
C PRO A 212 -5.21 22.63 -1.19
N LYS A 213 -5.09 23.20 -2.39
CA LYS A 213 -6.23 23.51 -3.30
C LYS A 213 -6.31 22.57 -4.51
N SER A 214 -5.44 21.56 -4.62
CA SER A 214 -5.52 20.57 -5.68
C SER A 214 -6.60 19.54 -5.36
N SER A 215 -7.81 19.83 -5.75
CA SER A 215 -8.97 18.94 -5.67
C SER A 215 -9.29 18.34 -7.06
#